data_c052a9f0f425dd1fa108a47e26a19eef
#
_entry.id   c052a9f0f425dd1fa108a47e26a19eef
#
_cell.length_a   1.000
_cell.length_b   1.000
_cell.length_c   1.000
_cell.angle_alpha   90.00
_cell.angle_beta   90.00
_cell.angle_gamma   90.00
#
_symmetry.space_group_name_H-M   'P 1'
#
loop_
_entity.id
_entity.type
_entity.pdbx_description
1 polymer ?
#
loop_
_entity_poly.entity_id
_entity_poly.type
_entity_poly.pdbx_seq_one_letter_code
_entity_poly.pdbx_strand_id
1 'polypeptide(L)' 'METRNVAVCDKLGRRLKTYPIAIPSRGDGPRDADFAREALERAKKDRLVPEGELGSLMVKVPEKMKL' A
#
# COMPACT_ATOMS: atom_id res chain seq x y z
N MET A 1 14.00 10.26 -1.25
CA MET A 1 13.01 9.22 -1.57
C MET A 1 12.56 8.55 -0.28
N GLU A 2 11.27 8.46 -0.06
CA GLU A 2 10.73 7.81 1.12
C GLU A 2 10.20 6.43 0.76
N THR A 3 10.57 5.43 1.55
CA THR A 3 10.13 4.05 1.34
C THR A 3 9.36 3.55 2.55
N ARG A 4 8.22 2.92 2.31
CA ARG A 4 7.44 2.29 3.38
C ARG A 4 6.99 0.91 2.92
N ASN A 5 6.94 -0.02 3.87
CA ASN A 5 6.42 -1.35 3.62
C ASN A 5 4.91 -1.34 3.85
N VAL A 6 4.15 -1.28 2.76
CA VAL A 6 2.70 -1.14 2.82
C VAL A 6 2.04 -2.51 2.78
N ALA A 7 1.23 -2.80 3.78
CA ALA A 7 0.53 -4.08 3.87
C ALA A 7 -0.82 -4.00 3.17
N VAL A 8 -1.10 -4.98 2.31
CA VAL A 8 -2.40 -5.12 1.65
C VAL A 8 -3.14 -6.27 2.32
N CYS A 9 -4.35 -5.99 2.80
CA CYS A 9 -5.16 -6.93 3.54
C CYS A 9 -6.49 -7.18 2.84
N ASP A 10 -7.11 -8.34 3.12
CA ASP A 10 -8.44 -8.63 2.60
C ASP A 10 -9.52 -7.97 3.45
N LYS A 11 -10.78 -8.17 3.09
CA LYS A 11 -11.92 -7.61 3.80
C LYS A 11 -12.04 -8.11 5.24
N LEU A 12 -11.41 -9.22 5.56
CA LEU A 12 -11.40 -9.79 6.91
C LEU A 12 -10.22 -9.30 7.73
N GLY A 13 -9.37 -8.43 7.16
CA GLY A 13 -8.20 -7.90 7.84
C GLY A 13 -6.97 -8.79 7.79
N ARG A 14 -7.00 -9.85 7.00
CA ARG A 14 -5.85 -10.74 6.86
C ARG A 14 -4.84 -10.12 5.90
N ARG A 15 -3.59 -10.08 6.33
CA ARG A 15 -2.52 -9.56 5.47
C ARG A 15 -2.23 -10.54 4.34
N LEU A 16 -2.42 -10.08 3.10
CA LEU A 16 -2.17 -10.88 1.91
C LEU A 16 -0.73 -10.73 1.44
N LYS A 17 -0.23 -9.51 1.41
CA LYS A 17 1.13 -9.24 0.97
C LYS A 17 1.57 -7.87 1.45
N THR A 18 2.87 -7.69 1.63
CA THR A 18 3.47 -6.40 1.95
C THR A 18 4.35 -5.96 0.79
N TYR A 19 4.17 -4.73 0.34
CA TYR A 19 4.94 -4.17 -0.76
C TYR A 19 5.85 -3.05 -0.28
N PRO A 20 7.14 -3.08 -0.66
CA PRO A 20 8.00 -1.93 -0.44
C PRO A 20 7.68 -0.87 -1.49
N ILE A 21 7.12 0.26 -1.05
CA ILE A 21 6.74 1.36 -1.93
C ILE A 21 7.69 2.52 -1.70
N ALA A 22 8.37 2.95 -2.76
CA ALA A 22 9.27 4.10 -2.72
C ALA A 22 8.67 5.22 -3.54
N ILE A 23 8.51 6.40 -2.93
CA ILE A 23 7.96 7.58 -3.59
C ILE A 23 8.95 8.73 -3.41
N PRO A 24 9.30 9.44 -4.50
CA PRO A 24 10.18 10.60 -4.39
C PRO A 24 9.57 11.67 -3.48
N SER A 25 10.39 12.24 -2.60
CA SER A 25 9.96 13.33 -1.75
C SER A 25 9.99 14.64 -2.53
N ARG A 26 8.84 15.31 -2.62
CA ARG A 26 8.72 16.61 -3.28
C ARG A 26 7.85 17.50 -2.40
N GLY A 27 8.30 18.73 -2.17
CA GLY A 27 7.56 19.66 -1.32
C GLY A 27 7.34 19.09 0.07
N ASP A 28 6.08 18.94 0.47
CA ASP A 28 5.71 18.41 1.78
C ASP A 28 5.90 16.90 1.91
N GLY A 29 6.38 16.24 0.87
CA GLY A 29 6.58 14.81 0.84
C GLY A 29 5.33 14.03 0.45
N PRO A 30 5.47 12.70 0.24
CA PRO A 30 4.33 11.87 -0.13
C PRO A 30 3.38 11.65 1.06
N ARG A 31 2.10 11.53 0.76
CA ARG A 31 1.06 11.27 1.76
C ARG A 31 0.79 9.77 1.84
N ASP A 32 0.15 9.36 2.95
CA ASP A 32 -0.22 7.96 3.13
C ASP A 32 -1.10 7.46 1.98
N ALA A 33 -1.97 8.32 1.45
CA ALA A 33 -2.82 7.96 0.32
C ALA A 33 -2.01 7.61 -0.93
N ASP A 34 -0.86 8.23 -1.14
CA ASP A 34 0.00 7.94 -2.29
C ASP A 34 0.59 6.54 -2.18
N PHE A 35 1.05 6.18 -0.98
CA PHE A 35 1.56 4.83 -0.73
C PHE A 35 0.46 3.78 -0.87
N ALA A 36 -0.73 4.07 -0.36
CA ALA A 36 -1.86 3.15 -0.46
C ALA A 36 -2.24 2.89 -1.91
N ARG A 37 -2.28 3.93 -2.73
CA ARG A 37 -2.63 3.80 -4.15
C ARG A 37 -1.62 2.93 -4.90
N GLU A 38 -0.34 3.18 -4.67
CA GLU A 38 0.71 2.42 -5.32
C GLU A 38 0.65 0.94 -4.92
N ALA A 39 0.40 0.66 -3.64
CA ALA A 39 0.28 -0.70 -3.17
C ALA A 39 -0.92 -1.41 -3.81
N LEU A 40 -2.05 -0.73 -3.94
CA LEU A 40 -3.22 -1.30 -4.59
C LEU A 40 -2.97 -1.61 -6.07
N GLU A 41 -2.26 -0.74 -6.77
CA GLU A 41 -1.91 -1.00 -8.16
C GLU A 41 -1.00 -2.21 -8.30
N ARG A 42 -0.06 -2.39 -7.37
CA ARG A 42 0.80 -3.57 -7.38
C ARG A 42 0.01 -4.84 -7.07
N ALA A 43 -0.93 -4.76 -6.12
CA ALA A 43 -1.81 -5.88 -5.81
C ALA A 43 -2.64 -6.29 -7.02
N LYS A 44 -3.11 -5.31 -7.80
CA LYS A 44 -3.86 -5.55 -9.02
C LYS A 44 -3.00 -6.26 -10.05
N LYS A 45 -1.77 -5.82 -10.25
CA LYS A 45 -0.83 -6.45 -11.19
C LYS A 45 -0.48 -7.88 -10.78
N ASP A 46 -0.34 -8.11 -9.48
CA ASP A 46 -0.02 -9.44 -8.95
C ASP A 46 -1.24 -10.37 -8.88
N ARG A 47 -2.43 -9.83 -9.13
CA ARG A 47 -3.69 -10.58 -9.07
C ARG A 47 -3.85 -11.30 -7.74
N LEU A 48 -3.61 -10.58 -6.64
CA LEU A 48 -3.76 -11.16 -5.31
C LEU A 48 -5.18 -11.63 -5.01
N VAL A 49 -6.17 -10.96 -5.61
CA VAL A 49 -7.58 -11.30 -5.46
C VAL A 49 -8.26 -11.16 -6.82
N PRO A 50 -9.43 -11.80 -7.01
CA PRO A 50 -10.22 -11.61 -8.22
C PRO A 50 -10.55 -10.14 -8.43
N GLU A 51 -10.65 -9.72 -9.69
CA GLU A 51 -10.89 -8.33 -10.05
C GLU A 51 -12.10 -7.72 -9.34
N GLY A 52 -13.15 -8.49 -9.16
CA GLY A 52 -14.34 -8.03 -8.47
C GLY A 52 -14.15 -7.75 -6.98
N GLU A 53 -13.06 -8.22 -6.39
CA GLU A 53 -12.76 -8.02 -4.97
C GLU A 53 -11.72 -6.94 -4.70
N LEU A 54 -11.16 -6.34 -5.76
CA LEU A 54 -10.14 -5.30 -5.60
C LEU A 54 -10.62 -4.12 -4.76
N GLY A 55 -11.88 -3.75 -4.88
CA GLY A 55 -12.46 -2.66 -4.09
C GLY A 55 -12.63 -2.98 -2.62
N SER A 56 -12.52 -4.26 -2.24
CA SER A 56 -12.64 -4.69 -0.85
C SER A 56 -11.31 -4.77 -0.13
N LEU A 57 -10.21 -4.54 -0.83
CA LEU A 57 -8.89 -4.61 -0.22
C LEU A 57 -8.67 -3.44 0.74
N MET A 58 -8.02 -3.73 1.86
CA MET A 58 -7.62 -2.74 2.84
C MET A 58 -6.11 -2.56 2.78
N VAL A 59 -5.66 -1.34 2.88
CA VAL A 59 -4.23 -1.02 2.83
C VAL A 59 -3.84 -0.36 4.13
N LYS A 60 -2.78 -0.87 4.75
CA LYS A 60 -2.21 -0.29 5.97
C LYS A 60 -0.86 0.30 5.64
N VAL A 61 -0.76 1.61 5.76
CA VAL A 61 0.49 2.33 5.57
C VAL A 61 1.12 2.52 6.95
N PRO A 62 2.31 1.96 7.20
CA PRO A 62 2.94 2.11 8.52
C PRO A 62 3.36 3.55 8.75
N GLU A 63 3.35 3.95 10.01
CA GLU A 63 3.83 5.28 10.38
C GLU A 63 5.32 5.39 10.10
N LYS A 64 5.74 6.61 9.76
CA LYS A 64 7.15 6.89 9.59
C LYS A 64 7.87 6.65 10.90
N MET A 65 8.95 5.89 10.85
CA MET A 65 9.71 5.59 12.05
C MET A 65 10.29 6.86 12.63
N LYS A 66 9.93 7.18 13.86
CA LYS A 66 10.50 8.30 14.58
C LYS A 66 11.76 7.82 15.28
N LEU A 67 12.85 8.42 14.93
CA LEU A 67 14.11 8.18 15.59
C LEU A 67 14.25 9.11 16.78
#